data_53273d5598307f63fec75ed1156f4a57
#
_entry.id   53273d5598307f63fec75ed1156f4a57
#
_cell.length_a   1.000
_cell.length_b   1.000
_cell.length_c   1.000
_cell.angle_alpha   90.00
_cell.angle_beta   90.00
_cell.angle_gamma   90.00
#
_symmetry.space_group_name_H-M   'P 1'
#
loop_
_entity.id
_entity.type
_entity.pdbx_description
1 polymer ?
#
loop_
_entity_poly.entity_id
_entity_poly.type
_entity_poly.pdbx_seq_one_letter_code
_entity_poly.pdbx_strand_id
1 'polypeptide(L)'
;MVPQRSTGAAPAAEQEGAVAAKRGCIQCLEMQHINIAARDFERTMAHFADVLGAQYVYDIPGPQWHAVLVYIGGVLFELFVPEHFLLNGRYGPHYVGIEYQVRDLGATRHQLAASSVGLIRDIGMAFHTEPEPCLGIAFEFYDHSFHNEPFEWKEPLKPADYWRHDHPIGYTGLKHYSVAVADHDAGMAFFRHTFVIDEIYEEDRPFIAGRVTGFQLADTVVELISPTGAGVIDRHLRRWGDGIRSVVFGVQDLDAAAAHFAGHGVELAPGDHTDTLAIMPADNRGVMMEFAAE
;
A
#
# COMPACT_ATOMS: atom_id res chain seq x y z
N MET A 1 58.17 -58.90 15.01
CA MET A 1 57.29 -58.13 15.98
C MET A 1 57.04 -56.79 15.36
N VAL A 2 55.85 -56.59 14.69
CA VAL A 2 55.48 -55.41 13.93
C VAL A 2 54.30 -54.79 14.69
N PRO A 3 54.30 -53.51 15.05
CA PRO A 3 53.13 -52.88 15.67
C PRO A 3 52.12 -52.46 14.63
N GLN A 4 50.88 -52.81 14.85
CA GLN A 4 49.70 -52.39 14.09
C GLN A 4 49.45 -50.91 14.31
N ARG A 5 49.20 -50.18 13.21
CA ARG A 5 48.67 -48.81 13.22
C ARG A 5 47.14 -48.88 13.25
N SER A 6 46.54 -48.26 14.27
CA SER A 6 45.12 -48.01 14.35
C SER A 6 44.77 -46.80 13.46
N THR A 7 43.92 -47.01 12.49
CA THR A 7 43.30 -45.95 11.73
C THR A 7 42.08 -45.45 12.47
N GLY A 8 42.20 -44.29 13.09
CA GLY A 8 41.06 -43.57 13.62
C GLY A 8 40.36 -42.81 12.49
N ALA A 9 39.10 -43.20 12.21
CA ALA A 9 38.20 -42.42 11.35
C ALA A 9 37.76 -41.18 12.09
N ALA A 10 37.96 -40.02 11.49
CA ALA A 10 37.35 -38.76 11.97
C ALA A 10 35.86 -38.73 11.64
N PRO A 11 34.99 -38.21 12.51
CA PRO A 11 33.59 -38.06 12.19
C PRO A 11 33.41 -36.97 11.14
N ALA A 12 32.57 -37.25 10.15
CA ALA A 12 32.12 -36.31 9.15
C ALA A 12 31.34 -35.20 9.86
N ALA A 13 31.81 -33.96 9.77
CA ALA A 13 31.06 -32.78 10.17
C ALA A 13 29.91 -32.63 9.19
N GLU A 14 28.69 -32.84 9.67
CA GLU A 14 27.48 -32.42 9.00
C GLU A 14 27.49 -30.88 8.90
N GLN A 15 27.75 -30.42 7.68
CA GLN A 15 27.49 -29.02 7.32
C GLN A 15 25.99 -28.87 7.11
N GLU A 16 25.27 -28.58 8.18
CA GLU A 16 23.96 -27.92 8.08
C GLU A 16 24.20 -26.49 7.57
N GLY A 17 24.14 -26.36 6.25
CA GLY A 17 24.04 -25.06 5.59
C GLY A 17 22.67 -24.46 5.89
N ALA A 18 22.55 -23.72 6.97
CA ALA A 18 21.45 -22.77 7.14
C ALA A 18 21.53 -21.79 5.96
N VAL A 19 20.61 -21.93 5.00
CA VAL A 19 20.37 -20.91 3.98
C VAL A 19 19.91 -19.68 4.72
N ALA A 20 20.83 -18.75 4.98
CA ALA A 20 20.49 -17.44 5.51
C ALA A 20 19.47 -16.85 4.54
N ALA A 21 18.24 -16.66 4.99
CA ALA A 21 17.21 -15.99 4.22
C ALA A 21 17.82 -14.67 3.73
N LYS A 22 17.88 -14.47 2.41
CA LYS A 22 18.33 -13.19 1.85
C LYS A 22 17.40 -12.12 2.41
N ARG A 23 17.93 -11.20 3.19
CA ARG A 23 17.18 -10.02 3.64
C ARG A 23 16.84 -9.19 2.41
N GLY A 24 15.65 -8.59 2.41
CA GLY A 24 15.21 -7.64 1.40
C GLY A 24 16.27 -6.58 1.13
N CYS A 25 16.35 -6.16 -0.10
CA CYS A 25 17.44 -5.32 -0.59
C CYS A 25 17.02 -3.90 -0.96
N ILE A 26 15.72 -3.66 -1.21
CA ILE A 26 15.21 -2.34 -1.54
C ILE A 26 14.88 -1.61 -0.24
N GLN A 27 15.62 -0.53 0.01
CA GLN A 27 15.34 0.37 1.11
C GLN A 27 14.50 1.54 0.60
N CYS A 28 13.22 1.51 0.91
CA CYS A 28 12.34 2.65 0.75
C CYS A 28 12.61 3.68 1.84
N LEU A 29 12.49 4.96 1.52
CA LEU A 29 12.75 6.08 2.42
C LEU A 29 11.44 6.68 2.95
N GLU A 30 10.48 6.91 2.04
CA GLU A 30 9.22 7.59 2.33
C GLU A 30 8.15 7.06 1.36
N MET A 31 6.92 6.89 1.83
CA MET A 31 5.77 6.64 0.99
C MET A 31 5.32 7.97 0.37
N GLN A 32 5.24 8.03 -0.95
CA GLN A 32 4.97 9.28 -1.66
C GLN A 32 3.49 9.46 -1.97
N HIS A 33 2.88 8.48 -2.62
CA HIS A 33 1.45 8.51 -2.89
C HIS A 33 0.87 7.10 -3.13
N ILE A 34 -0.45 7.02 -3.12
CA ILE A 34 -1.22 5.81 -3.39
C ILE A 34 -2.01 6.03 -4.67
N ASN A 35 -1.96 5.05 -5.59
CA ASN A 35 -2.52 5.14 -6.93
C ASN A 35 -3.91 4.49 -6.97
N ILE A 36 -4.89 5.21 -7.48
CA ILE A 36 -6.29 4.79 -7.57
C ILE A 36 -6.77 4.88 -9.02
N ALA A 37 -7.33 3.78 -9.52
CA ALA A 37 -8.08 3.79 -10.77
C ALA A 37 -9.44 4.44 -10.57
N ALA A 38 -9.74 5.47 -11.35
CA ALA A 38 -11.04 6.14 -11.37
C ALA A 38 -11.84 5.74 -12.61
N ARG A 39 -13.03 5.20 -12.46
CA ARG A 39 -13.90 4.83 -13.58
C ARG A 39 -14.59 6.05 -14.21
N ASP A 40 -15.02 6.96 -13.35
CA ASP A 40 -15.65 8.23 -13.72
C ASP A 40 -14.85 9.32 -13.01
N PHE A 41 -13.95 9.93 -13.78
CA PHE A 41 -12.97 10.84 -13.22
C PHE A 41 -13.61 12.06 -12.55
N GLU A 42 -14.54 12.72 -13.23
CA GLU A 42 -15.21 13.93 -12.70
C GLU A 42 -15.97 13.62 -11.40
N ARG A 43 -16.72 12.52 -11.39
CA ARG A 43 -17.45 12.11 -10.18
C ARG A 43 -16.53 11.65 -9.06
N THR A 44 -15.39 11.04 -9.39
CA THR A 44 -14.40 10.65 -8.39
C THR A 44 -13.78 11.89 -7.78
N MET A 45 -13.37 12.86 -8.59
CA MET A 45 -12.84 14.14 -8.12
C MET A 45 -13.83 14.89 -7.22
N ALA A 46 -15.10 15.01 -7.67
CA ALA A 46 -16.14 15.65 -6.87
C ALA A 46 -16.35 14.93 -5.53
N HIS A 47 -16.41 13.60 -5.54
CA HIS A 47 -16.56 12.82 -4.29
C HIS A 47 -15.38 13.01 -3.34
N PHE A 48 -14.14 12.98 -3.86
CA PHE A 48 -12.96 13.19 -3.03
C PHE A 48 -12.92 14.61 -2.44
N ALA A 49 -13.31 15.62 -3.21
CA ALA A 49 -13.37 16.99 -2.73
C ALA A 49 -14.52 17.21 -1.72
N ASP A 50 -15.73 16.75 -2.04
CA ASP A 50 -16.92 17.08 -1.27
C ASP A 50 -17.09 16.19 -0.02
N VAL A 51 -16.79 14.89 -0.14
CA VAL A 51 -17.02 13.90 0.94
C VAL A 51 -15.78 13.71 1.80
N LEU A 52 -14.60 13.54 1.16
CA LEU A 52 -13.35 13.34 1.88
C LEU A 52 -12.63 14.66 2.21
N GLY A 53 -13.07 15.78 1.66
CA GLY A 53 -12.47 17.09 1.83
C GLY A 53 -11.06 17.20 1.25
N ALA A 54 -10.77 16.43 0.21
CA ALA A 54 -9.45 16.37 -0.43
C ALA A 54 -9.05 17.73 -1.02
N GLN A 55 -7.81 18.10 -0.80
CA GLN A 55 -7.18 19.21 -1.50
C GLN A 55 -6.72 18.76 -2.88
N TYR A 56 -7.17 19.45 -3.94
CA TYR A 56 -6.65 19.25 -5.29
C TYR A 56 -5.31 19.98 -5.43
N VAL A 57 -4.25 19.24 -5.80
CA VAL A 57 -2.90 19.80 -5.76
C VAL A 57 -2.19 19.85 -7.10
N TYR A 58 -2.40 18.87 -7.98
CA TYR A 58 -1.70 18.84 -9.26
C TYR A 58 -2.49 18.09 -10.33
N ASP A 59 -2.37 18.52 -11.58
CA ASP A 59 -2.96 17.90 -12.76
C ASP A 59 -1.84 17.47 -13.70
N ILE A 60 -1.86 16.20 -14.10
CA ILE A 60 -0.86 15.58 -14.95
C ILE A 60 -1.52 15.16 -16.27
N PRO A 61 -1.83 16.11 -17.17
CA PRO A 61 -2.44 15.78 -18.44
C PRO A 61 -1.41 15.14 -19.38
N GLY A 62 -1.79 14.03 -20.01
CA GLY A 62 -0.97 13.34 -20.97
C GLY A 62 -1.79 12.91 -22.19
N PRO A 63 -1.16 12.67 -23.34
CA PRO A 63 -1.87 12.30 -24.56
C PRO A 63 -2.50 10.89 -24.52
N GLN A 64 -2.01 10.05 -23.61
CA GLN A 64 -2.47 8.66 -23.45
C GLN A 64 -2.95 8.35 -22.03
N TRP A 65 -2.88 9.31 -21.12
CA TRP A 65 -3.29 9.15 -19.74
C TRP A 65 -3.56 10.52 -19.12
N HIS A 66 -4.44 10.52 -18.13
CA HIS A 66 -4.69 11.68 -17.29
C HIS A 66 -4.67 11.22 -15.86
N ALA A 67 -3.85 11.86 -15.06
CA ALA A 67 -3.78 11.63 -13.62
C ALA A 67 -3.90 12.95 -12.87
N VAL A 68 -4.38 12.88 -11.65
CA VAL A 68 -4.51 14.04 -10.75
C VAL A 68 -4.02 13.63 -9.39
N LEU A 69 -3.22 14.49 -8.78
CA LEU A 69 -2.85 14.37 -7.37
C LEU A 69 -3.84 15.14 -6.50
N VAL A 70 -4.35 14.45 -5.48
CA VAL A 70 -5.14 15.03 -4.39
C VAL A 70 -4.49 14.71 -3.06
N TYR A 71 -4.67 15.60 -2.08
CA TYR A 71 -4.04 15.48 -0.76
C TYR A 71 -5.10 15.37 0.31
N ILE A 72 -5.02 14.34 1.16
CA ILE A 72 -5.98 14.05 2.22
C ILE A 72 -5.22 13.65 3.47
N GLY A 73 -5.39 14.39 4.56
CA GLY A 73 -4.89 13.99 5.88
C GLY A 73 -3.38 13.70 5.94
N GLY A 74 -2.58 14.35 5.11
CA GLY A 74 -1.14 14.10 5.04
C GLY A 74 -0.72 13.09 3.97
N VAL A 75 -1.63 12.53 3.18
CA VAL A 75 -1.37 11.53 2.14
C VAL A 75 -1.73 12.04 0.77
N LEU A 76 -0.83 11.88 -0.20
CA LEU A 76 -1.12 12.09 -1.61
C LEU A 76 -1.78 10.86 -2.22
N PHE A 77 -2.78 11.08 -3.05
CA PHE A 77 -3.39 10.06 -3.90
C PHE A 77 -3.31 10.50 -5.34
N GLU A 78 -2.86 9.59 -6.21
CA GLU A 78 -2.88 9.81 -7.64
C GLU A 78 -4.08 9.06 -8.25
N LEU A 79 -4.99 9.83 -8.86
CA LEU A 79 -6.19 9.30 -9.50
C LEU A 79 -5.95 9.17 -10.99
N PHE A 80 -6.04 7.96 -11.53
CA PHE A 80 -5.87 7.66 -12.95
C PHE A 80 -7.20 7.46 -13.67
N VAL A 81 -7.26 7.86 -14.93
CA VAL A 81 -8.39 7.53 -15.82
C VAL A 81 -8.38 6.06 -16.23
N PRO A 82 -9.53 5.49 -16.61
CA PRO A 82 -9.66 4.06 -16.92
C PRO A 82 -8.75 3.51 -18.01
N GLU A 83 -8.37 4.32 -18.97
CA GLU A 83 -7.51 3.94 -20.11
C GLU A 83 -6.02 3.92 -19.76
N HIS A 84 -5.67 4.23 -18.52
CA HIS A 84 -4.28 4.26 -18.11
C HIS A 84 -3.66 2.85 -18.15
N PHE A 85 -2.38 2.76 -18.57
CA PHE A 85 -1.68 1.47 -18.76
C PHE A 85 -1.61 0.59 -17.50
N LEU A 86 -1.64 1.17 -16.29
CA LEU A 86 -1.66 0.43 -15.03
C LEU A 86 -2.95 -0.37 -14.81
N LEU A 87 -4.00 -0.12 -15.59
CA LEU A 87 -5.30 -0.78 -15.48
C LEU A 87 -5.42 -2.05 -16.31
N ASN A 88 -4.43 -2.39 -17.12
CA ASN A 88 -4.50 -3.50 -18.07
C ASN A 88 -4.76 -4.88 -17.45
N GLY A 89 -4.63 -5.05 -16.15
CA GLY A 89 -4.88 -6.32 -15.47
C GLY A 89 -6.15 -6.37 -14.62
N ARG A 90 -6.87 -5.26 -14.42
CA ARG A 90 -8.02 -5.21 -13.50
C ARG A 90 -9.17 -4.36 -14.03
N TYR A 91 -10.39 -4.82 -13.79
CA TYR A 91 -11.60 -4.15 -14.25
C TYR A 91 -12.29 -3.41 -13.11
N GLY A 92 -12.45 -2.11 -13.25
CA GLY A 92 -13.18 -1.25 -12.35
C GLY A 92 -12.30 -0.41 -11.41
N PRO A 93 -12.92 0.51 -10.66
CA PRO A 93 -12.20 1.39 -9.73
C PRO A 93 -11.65 0.58 -8.55
N HIS A 94 -10.38 0.78 -8.24
CA HIS A 94 -9.68 0.14 -7.13
C HIS A 94 -8.32 0.80 -6.90
N TYR A 95 -7.63 0.43 -5.83
CA TYR A 95 -6.22 0.74 -5.65
C TYR A 95 -5.39 -0.03 -6.67
N VAL A 96 -4.47 0.62 -7.37
CA VAL A 96 -3.62 0.00 -8.38
C VAL A 96 -2.17 -0.08 -8.00
N GLY A 97 -1.68 0.82 -7.16
CA GLY A 97 -0.28 0.85 -6.79
C GLY A 97 0.02 1.81 -5.64
N ILE A 98 1.30 1.90 -5.35
CA ILE A 98 1.84 2.76 -4.32
C ILE A 98 3.25 3.20 -4.71
N GLU A 99 3.58 4.46 -4.48
CA GLU A 99 4.90 4.99 -4.75
C GLU A 99 5.74 5.12 -3.48
N TYR A 100 7.00 4.73 -3.62
CA TYR A 100 8.02 4.90 -2.60
C TYR A 100 9.23 5.67 -3.14
N GLN A 101 9.73 6.59 -2.34
CA GLN A 101 11.04 7.16 -2.57
C GLN A 101 12.13 6.13 -2.26
N VAL A 102 13.14 6.06 -3.14
CA VAL A 102 14.36 5.27 -2.96
C VAL A 102 15.59 6.14 -3.20
N ARG A 103 16.75 5.73 -2.70
CA ARG A 103 17.99 6.49 -2.89
C ARG A 103 18.54 6.43 -4.30
N ASP A 104 18.36 5.31 -4.97
CA ASP A 104 19.01 5.00 -6.24
C ASP A 104 18.09 4.12 -7.09
N LEU A 105 17.49 4.74 -8.09
CA LEU A 105 16.61 4.06 -9.05
C LEU A 105 17.34 2.99 -9.85
N GLY A 106 18.62 3.20 -10.18
CA GLY A 106 19.41 2.24 -10.92
C GLY A 106 19.65 0.96 -10.12
N ALA A 107 20.05 1.10 -8.85
CA ALA A 107 20.19 -0.02 -7.93
C ALA A 107 18.85 -0.74 -7.71
N THR A 108 17.76 -0.01 -7.54
CA THR A 108 16.42 -0.58 -7.35
C THR A 108 15.98 -1.37 -8.58
N ARG A 109 16.16 -0.85 -9.81
CA ARG A 109 15.89 -1.59 -11.06
C ARG A 109 16.68 -2.90 -11.13
N HIS A 110 17.97 -2.85 -10.79
CA HIS A 110 18.82 -4.03 -10.80
C HIS A 110 18.33 -5.11 -9.81
N GLN A 111 17.93 -4.69 -8.62
CA GLN A 111 17.42 -5.58 -7.57
C GLN A 111 16.10 -6.26 -7.98
N LEU A 112 15.16 -5.50 -8.56
CA LEU A 112 13.90 -6.03 -9.08
C LEU A 112 14.14 -7.02 -10.22
N ALA A 113 15.02 -6.68 -11.17
CA ALA A 113 15.39 -7.59 -12.25
C ALA A 113 16.01 -8.89 -11.74
N ALA A 114 16.85 -8.82 -10.69
CA ALA A 114 17.44 -10.01 -10.05
C ALA A 114 16.38 -10.89 -9.35
N SER A 115 15.23 -10.31 -8.97
CA SER A 115 14.06 -11.00 -8.42
C SER A 115 13.03 -11.37 -9.48
N SER A 116 13.36 -11.24 -10.78
CA SER A 116 12.47 -11.51 -11.92
C SER A 116 11.20 -10.64 -11.93
N VAL A 117 11.24 -9.46 -11.35
CA VAL A 117 10.16 -8.47 -11.43
C VAL A 117 10.38 -7.59 -12.65
N GLY A 118 9.42 -7.61 -13.58
CA GLY A 118 9.41 -6.76 -14.77
C GLY A 118 8.89 -5.35 -14.47
N LEU A 119 9.13 -4.44 -15.43
CA LEU A 119 8.64 -3.07 -15.38
C LEU A 119 7.59 -2.85 -16.47
N ILE A 120 6.44 -2.27 -16.14
CA ILE A 120 5.39 -1.92 -17.09
C ILE A 120 5.53 -0.50 -17.63
N ARG A 121 6.28 0.33 -16.93
CA ARG A 121 6.59 1.70 -17.33
C ARG A 121 7.93 2.11 -16.74
N ASP A 122 8.73 2.83 -17.53
CA ASP A 122 9.94 3.52 -17.08
C ASP A 122 10.04 4.85 -17.82
N ILE A 123 10.01 5.94 -17.08
CA ILE A 123 10.14 7.32 -17.61
C ILE A 123 11.48 7.95 -17.25
N GLY A 124 12.43 7.15 -16.77
CA GLY A 124 13.76 7.59 -16.34
C GLY A 124 13.81 8.05 -14.91
N MET A 125 13.00 9.05 -14.55
CA MET A 125 12.90 9.61 -13.20
C MET A 125 12.03 8.78 -12.25
N ALA A 126 11.14 7.94 -12.79
CA ALA A 126 10.30 7.00 -12.06
C ALA A 126 10.06 5.75 -12.88
N PHE A 127 9.69 4.66 -12.24
CA PHE A 127 9.26 3.45 -12.93
C PHE A 127 8.26 2.64 -12.10
N HIS A 128 7.42 1.85 -12.80
CA HIS A 128 6.41 1.00 -12.19
C HIS A 128 6.73 -0.48 -12.44
N THR A 129 6.55 -1.30 -11.41
CA THR A 129 6.66 -2.76 -11.53
C THR A 129 5.40 -3.37 -12.18
N GLU A 130 5.57 -4.54 -12.79
CA GLU A 130 4.44 -5.41 -13.11
C GLU A 130 3.69 -5.78 -11.84
N PRO A 131 2.34 -5.65 -11.79
CA PRO A 131 1.59 -5.94 -10.57
C PRO A 131 1.54 -7.42 -10.22
N GLU A 132 1.49 -8.32 -11.22
CA GLU A 132 1.27 -9.76 -11.00
C GLU A 132 2.34 -10.38 -10.08
N PRO A 133 3.65 -10.22 -10.32
CA PRO A 133 4.68 -10.76 -9.43
C PRO A 133 4.78 -9.98 -8.10
N CYS A 134 4.09 -8.86 -7.98
CA CYS A 134 4.13 -7.95 -6.83
C CYS A 134 2.80 -7.94 -6.04
N LEU A 135 2.19 -9.10 -5.84
CA LEU A 135 0.93 -9.23 -5.08
C LEU A 135 -0.21 -8.34 -5.63
N GLY A 136 -0.26 -8.15 -6.95
CA GLY A 136 -1.25 -7.31 -7.59
C GLY A 136 -1.04 -5.79 -7.42
N ILE A 137 0.11 -5.36 -6.92
CA ILE A 137 0.45 -3.97 -6.66
C ILE A 137 1.48 -3.49 -7.70
N ALA A 138 1.19 -2.42 -8.43
CA ALA A 138 2.20 -1.70 -9.19
C ALA A 138 2.99 -0.81 -8.23
N PHE A 139 4.16 -1.28 -7.78
CA PHE A 139 5.06 -0.43 -7.02
C PHE A 139 5.71 0.59 -7.95
N GLU A 140 5.59 1.84 -7.59
CA GLU A 140 6.28 2.92 -8.27
C GLU A 140 7.47 3.37 -7.43
N PHE A 141 8.58 3.69 -8.08
CA PHE A 141 9.79 4.15 -7.40
C PHE A 141 10.29 5.44 -8.02
N TYR A 142 10.69 6.36 -7.14
CA TYR A 142 11.19 7.69 -7.46
C TYR A 142 12.39 8.02 -6.56
N ASP A 143 13.37 8.77 -7.05
CA ASP A 143 14.56 9.11 -6.26
C ASP A 143 14.49 10.51 -5.60
N HIS A 144 13.33 11.15 -5.70
CA HIS A 144 13.04 12.45 -5.09
C HIS A 144 11.80 12.34 -4.20
N SER A 145 11.52 13.37 -3.39
CA SER A 145 10.33 13.44 -2.55
C SER A 145 9.29 14.37 -3.14
N PHE A 146 8.08 13.89 -3.40
CA PHE A 146 6.95 14.72 -3.81
C PHE A 146 6.56 15.75 -2.74
N HIS A 147 6.82 15.47 -1.46
CA HIS A 147 6.51 16.37 -0.36
C HIS A 147 7.52 17.51 -0.22
N ASN A 148 8.77 17.30 -0.63
CA ASN A 148 9.89 18.20 -0.39
C ASN A 148 10.40 18.88 -1.66
N GLU A 149 9.91 18.51 -2.84
CA GLU A 149 10.32 19.11 -4.09
C GLU A 149 9.43 20.29 -4.51
N PRO A 150 9.98 21.25 -5.24
CA PRO A 150 9.21 22.35 -5.79
C PRO A 150 8.40 21.88 -7.00
N PHE A 151 7.46 20.96 -6.79
CA PHE A 151 6.38 20.77 -7.76
C PHE A 151 5.60 22.07 -7.85
N GLU A 152 5.16 22.41 -9.03
CA GLU A 152 4.24 23.53 -9.24
C GLU A 152 2.85 23.17 -8.71
N TRP A 153 2.73 22.97 -7.38
CA TRP A 153 1.45 22.77 -6.75
C TRP A 153 0.54 23.96 -7.06
N LYS A 154 -0.71 23.70 -7.36
CA LYS A 154 -1.71 24.78 -7.55
C LYS A 154 -1.82 25.65 -6.31
N GLU A 155 -1.75 24.99 -5.14
CA GLU A 155 -1.71 25.62 -3.82
C GLU A 155 -0.71 24.86 -2.95
N PRO A 156 -0.10 25.49 -1.96
CA PRO A 156 0.72 24.77 -0.98
C PRO A 156 -0.08 23.68 -0.29
N LEU A 157 0.56 22.53 -0.03
CA LEU A 157 -0.05 21.45 0.73
C LEU A 157 -0.51 21.96 2.10
N LYS A 158 -1.73 21.62 2.50
CA LYS A 158 -2.28 21.99 3.80
C LYS A 158 -1.43 21.35 4.91
N PRO A 159 -1.03 22.10 5.94
CA PRO A 159 -0.23 21.55 7.03
C PRO A 159 -1.02 20.54 7.88
N ALA A 160 -0.29 19.70 8.65
CA ALA A 160 -0.91 18.71 9.53
C ALA A 160 -1.93 19.32 10.52
N ASP A 161 -1.63 20.52 11.04
CA ASP A 161 -2.54 21.22 11.95
C ASP A 161 -3.88 21.55 11.30
N TYR A 162 -3.92 21.90 10.02
CA TYR A 162 -5.18 22.12 9.29
C TYR A 162 -5.99 20.82 9.23
N TRP A 163 -5.39 19.72 8.86
CA TRP A 163 -6.09 18.43 8.77
C TRP A 163 -6.63 17.98 10.11
N ARG A 164 -5.87 18.25 11.16
CA ARG A 164 -6.21 17.85 12.51
C ARG A 164 -7.30 18.72 13.15
N HIS A 165 -7.21 20.05 13.01
CA HIS A 165 -8.00 20.98 13.82
C HIS A 165 -9.04 21.78 13.03
N ASP A 166 -8.76 22.06 11.77
CA ASP A 166 -9.63 22.92 10.94
C ASP A 166 -10.47 22.11 9.94
N HIS A 167 -10.04 20.89 9.63
CA HIS A 167 -10.74 20.00 8.71
C HIS A 167 -11.89 19.27 9.43
N PRO A 168 -13.13 19.20 8.84
CA PRO A 168 -14.31 18.67 9.54
C PRO A 168 -14.20 17.18 9.93
N ILE A 169 -13.35 16.39 9.26
CA ILE A 169 -13.11 14.99 9.60
C ILE A 169 -12.04 14.87 10.70
N GLY A 170 -11.14 15.85 10.86
CA GLY A 170 -10.11 15.86 11.89
C GLY A 170 -9.05 14.77 11.68
N TYR A 171 -8.50 14.65 10.47
CA TYR A 171 -7.45 13.66 10.14
C TYR A 171 -6.19 13.86 10.98
N THR A 172 -5.66 12.78 11.55
CA THR A 172 -4.39 12.80 12.31
C THR A 172 -3.23 12.16 11.55
N GLY A 173 -3.47 11.72 10.33
CA GLY A 173 -2.51 11.11 9.42
C GLY A 173 -2.86 9.68 9.04
N LEU A 174 -1.99 9.07 8.24
CA LEU A 174 -2.09 7.66 7.87
C LEU A 174 -1.65 6.79 9.05
N LYS A 175 -2.48 5.81 9.42
CA LYS A 175 -2.08 4.77 10.38
C LYS A 175 -1.37 3.61 9.68
N HIS A 176 -1.98 3.11 8.61
CA HIS A 176 -1.44 2.05 7.77
C HIS A 176 -2.25 1.92 6.48
N TYR A 177 -1.75 1.15 5.54
CA TYR A 177 -2.57 0.58 4.49
C TYR A 177 -2.53 -0.96 4.57
N SER A 178 -3.58 -1.61 4.07
CA SER A 178 -3.67 -3.06 4.09
C SER A 178 -3.55 -3.67 2.69
N VAL A 179 -2.90 -4.82 2.62
CA VAL A 179 -2.72 -5.65 1.42
C VAL A 179 -3.38 -7.00 1.67
N ALA A 180 -4.41 -7.32 0.89
CA ALA A 180 -5.03 -8.63 0.94
C ALA A 180 -4.31 -9.60 0.02
N VAL A 181 -3.99 -10.80 0.50
CA VAL A 181 -3.34 -11.87 -0.26
C VAL A 181 -4.01 -13.22 0.00
N ALA A 182 -4.01 -14.09 -1.02
CA ALA A 182 -4.57 -15.43 -0.88
C ALA A 182 -3.66 -16.35 -0.04
N ASP A 183 -2.36 -16.18 -0.14
CA ASP A 183 -1.33 -16.95 0.59
C ASP A 183 -0.50 -16.01 1.46
N HIS A 184 -0.70 -16.10 2.78
CA HIS A 184 -0.04 -15.24 3.76
C HIS A 184 1.48 -15.42 3.76
N ASP A 185 1.94 -16.66 3.76
CA ASP A 185 3.36 -16.97 3.88
C ASP A 185 4.11 -16.58 2.60
N ALA A 186 3.50 -16.78 1.43
CA ALA A 186 4.03 -16.29 0.16
C ALA A 186 4.07 -14.75 0.11
N GLY A 187 3.02 -14.08 0.59
CA GLY A 187 2.97 -12.62 0.69
C GLY A 187 4.06 -12.04 1.59
N MET A 188 4.22 -12.59 2.80
CA MET A 188 5.29 -12.19 3.72
C MET A 188 6.68 -12.50 3.16
N ALA A 189 6.84 -13.64 2.47
CA ALA A 189 8.10 -13.97 1.80
C ALA A 189 8.46 -12.95 0.71
N PHE A 190 7.47 -12.49 -0.07
CA PHE A 190 7.66 -11.43 -1.06
C PHE A 190 8.20 -10.14 -0.41
N PHE A 191 7.55 -9.64 0.64
CA PHE A 191 7.98 -8.41 1.32
C PHE A 191 9.35 -8.57 1.95
N ARG A 192 9.61 -9.66 2.68
CA ARG A 192 10.92 -9.95 3.31
C ARG A 192 12.06 -10.08 2.30
N HIS A 193 11.77 -10.61 1.11
CA HIS A 193 12.78 -10.80 0.07
C HIS A 193 13.05 -9.52 -0.72
N THR A 194 12.01 -8.73 -0.98
CA THR A 194 12.09 -7.57 -1.86
C THR A 194 12.53 -6.31 -1.10
N PHE A 195 11.94 -6.06 0.07
CA PHE A 195 12.09 -4.82 0.81
C PHE A 195 12.81 -5.01 2.15
N VAL A 196 13.41 -3.94 2.62
CA VAL A 196 13.85 -3.86 4.02
C VAL A 196 12.61 -3.51 4.85
N ILE A 197 12.16 -4.45 5.68
CA ILE A 197 10.99 -4.31 6.54
C ILE A 197 11.31 -4.67 7.97
N ASP A 198 10.54 -4.13 8.92
CA ASP A 198 10.58 -4.50 10.33
C ASP A 198 9.19 -4.99 10.75
N GLU A 199 9.07 -6.28 11.09
CA GLU A 199 7.80 -6.86 11.54
C GLU A 199 7.47 -6.36 12.95
N ILE A 200 6.21 -5.92 13.17
CA ILE A 200 5.77 -5.28 14.39
C ILE A 200 4.86 -6.20 15.19
N TYR A 201 3.89 -6.85 14.53
CA TYR A 201 2.91 -7.74 15.15
C TYR A 201 2.34 -8.76 14.18
N GLU A 202 1.80 -9.82 14.74
CA GLU A 202 0.97 -10.81 14.05
C GLU A 202 -0.26 -11.10 14.93
N GLU A 203 -1.44 -11.15 14.31
CA GLU A 203 -2.70 -11.42 14.99
C GLU A 203 -3.74 -12.07 14.09
N ASP A 204 -4.65 -12.81 14.71
CA ASP A 204 -5.88 -13.28 14.06
C ASP A 204 -7.02 -12.29 14.34
N ARG A 205 -7.79 -11.95 13.30
CA ARG A 205 -9.01 -11.14 13.39
C ARG A 205 -10.24 -11.98 13.02
N PRO A 206 -10.84 -12.71 13.99
CA PRO A 206 -11.93 -13.66 13.71
C PRO A 206 -13.16 -13.04 13.07
N PHE A 207 -13.46 -11.75 13.39
CA PHE A 207 -14.65 -11.06 12.87
C PHE A 207 -14.58 -10.79 11.36
N ILE A 208 -13.38 -10.70 10.77
CA ILE A 208 -13.18 -10.64 9.31
C ILE A 208 -12.72 -11.97 8.73
N ALA A 209 -12.52 -13.00 9.57
CA ALA A 209 -11.87 -14.27 9.25
C ALA A 209 -10.51 -14.06 8.57
N GLY A 210 -9.64 -13.27 9.20
CA GLY A 210 -8.35 -12.87 8.67
C GLY A 210 -7.18 -13.13 9.63
N ARG A 211 -6.03 -13.56 9.07
CA ARG A 211 -4.70 -13.50 9.70
C ARG A 211 -4.00 -12.25 9.22
N VAL A 212 -3.39 -11.51 10.11
CA VAL A 212 -2.75 -10.22 9.84
C VAL A 212 -1.32 -10.22 10.34
N THR A 213 -0.40 -9.72 9.52
CA THR A 213 0.96 -9.35 9.94
C THR A 213 1.18 -7.87 9.63
N GLY A 214 1.47 -7.09 10.68
CA GLY A 214 1.84 -5.68 10.58
C GLY A 214 3.36 -5.52 10.53
N PHE A 215 3.86 -4.72 9.60
CA PHE A 215 5.29 -4.42 9.47
C PHE A 215 5.51 -2.98 9.01
N GLN A 216 6.68 -2.43 9.38
CA GLN A 216 7.13 -1.12 8.89
C GLN A 216 7.77 -1.27 7.52
N LEU A 217 7.34 -0.47 6.56
CA LEU A 217 7.98 -0.28 5.25
C LEU A 217 8.19 1.22 5.04
N ALA A 218 9.43 1.67 5.04
CA ALA A 218 9.79 3.10 5.08
C ALA A 218 9.19 3.81 6.32
N ASP A 219 8.44 4.87 6.11
CA ASP A 219 7.74 5.65 7.14
C ASP A 219 6.30 5.17 7.39
N THR A 220 5.86 4.11 6.71
CA THR A 220 4.46 3.65 6.71
C THR A 220 4.34 2.23 7.27
N VAL A 221 3.30 1.98 8.05
CA VAL A 221 2.92 0.62 8.45
C VAL A 221 2.10 -0.04 7.34
N VAL A 222 2.39 -1.31 7.08
CA VAL A 222 1.65 -2.16 6.14
C VAL A 222 1.06 -3.32 6.92
N GLU A 223 -0.22 -3.60 6.71
CA GLU A 223 -0.86 -4.84 7.17
C GLU A 223 -1.03 -5.81 6.01
N LEU A 224 -0.38 -6.96 6.05
CA LEU A 224 -0.69 -8.06 5.16
C LEU A 224 -1.80 -8.90 5.75
N ILE A 225 -2.90 -9.05 5.02
CA ILE A 225 -4.10 -9.76 5.48
C ILE A 225 -4.39 -10.93 4.56
N SER A 226 -4.60 -12.12 5.14
CA SER A 226 -5.03 -13.32 4.40
C SER A 226 -6.25 -13.96 5.04
N PRO A 227 -7.09 -14.70 4.29
CA PRO A 227 -8.27 -15.34 4.84
C PRO A 227 -7.90 -16.56 5.69
N THR A 228 -8.52 -16.69 6.86
CA THR A 228 -8.52 -17.93 7.68
C THR A 228 -9.74 -18.82 7.42
N GLY A 229 -10.65 -18.39 6.55
CA GLY A 229 -11.87 -19.06 6.17
C GLY A 229 -12.76 -18.20 5.29
N ALA A 230 -13.98 -18.65 5.04
CA ALA A 230 -14.97 -17.87 4.31
C ALA A 230 -15.34 -16.61 5.10
N GLY A 231 -15.09 -15.43 4.54
CA GLY A 231 -15.29 -14.14 5.22
C GLY A 231 -15.19 -12.94 4.30
N VAL A 232 -14.91 -11.78 4.90
CA VAL A 232 -14.81 -10.51 4.17
C VAL A 232 -13.58 -10.53 3.26
N ILE A 233 -12.45 -11.02 3.77
CA ILE A 233 -11.18 -11.08 3.04
C ILE A 233 -11.27 -12.07 1.87
N ASP A 234 -11.82 -13.26 2.09
CA ASP A 234 -12.04 -14.25 1.03
C ASP A 234 -12.96 -13.71 -0.09
N ARG A 235 -14.04 -12.97 0.25
CA ARG A 235 -14.88 -12.31 -0.76
C ARG A 235 -14.15 -11.22 -1.54
N HIS A 236 -13.30 -10.44 -0.87
CA HIS A 236 -12.48 -9.42 -1.51
C HIS A 236 -11.54 -10.05 -2.55
N LEU A 237 -10.79 -11.08 -2.14
CA LEU A 237 -9.82 -11.77 -3.00
C LEU A 237 -10.49 -12.44 -4.21
N ARG A 238 -11.67 -13.05 -4.05
CA ARG A 238 -12.43 -13.60 -5.20
C ARG A 238 -12.82 -12.56 -6.22
N ARG A 239 -13.04 -11.33 -5.79
CA ARG A 239 -13.45 -10.24 -6.68
C ARG A 239 -12.25 -9.53 -7.32
N TRP A 240 -11.22 -9.26 -6.54
CA TRP A 240 -10.13 -8.37 -6.93
C TRP A 240 -8.78 -9.06 -7.07
N GLY A 241 -8.63 -10.27 -6.52
CA GLY A 241 -7.34 -10.93 -6.35
C GLY A 241 -6.50 -10.25 -5.27
N ASP A 242 -5.21 -10.57 -5.23
CA ASP A 242 -4.25 -9.94 -4.34
C ASP A 242 -4.09 -8.45 -4.68
N GLY A 243 -3.84 -7.61 -3.68
CA GLY A 243 -3.64 -6.17 -3.87
C GLY A 243 -3.96 -5.34 -2.64
N ILE A 244 -3.78 -4.03 -2.76
CA ILE A 244 -4.15 -3.07 -1.72
C ILE A 244 -5.65 -3.15 -1.49
N ARG A 245 -6.04 -3.36 -0.22
CA ARG A 245 -7.44 -3.50 0.18
C ARG A 245 -8.02 -2.21 0.74
N SER A 246 -7.33 -1.59 1.68
CA SER A 246 -7.79 -0.36 2.33
C SER A 246 -6.65 0.54 2.75
N VAL A 247 -7.00 1.79 3.02
CA VAL A 247 -6.14 2.80 3.64
C VAL A 247 -6.82 3.24 4.92
N VAL A 248 -6.07 3.28 6.03
CA VAL A 248 -6.60 3.59 7.36
C VAL A 248 -6.05 4.92 7.85
N PHE A 249 -6.94 5.88 8.04
CA PHE A 249 -6.62 7.17 8.62
C PHE A 249 -6.90 7.21 10.12
N GLY A 250 -6.02 7.85 10.86
CA GLY A 250 -6.36 8.34 12.19
C GLY A 250 -7.26 9.56 12.09
N VAL A 251 -8.21 9.68 13.02
CA VAL A 251 -9.06 10.87 13.21
C VAL A 251 -9.11 11.22 14.68
N GLN A 252 -9.29 12.53 14.99
CA GLN A 252 -9.39 12.98 16.37
C GLN A 252 -10.64 12.47 17.08
N ASP A 253 -11.76 12.45 16.35
CA ASP A 253 -13.07 12.06 16.88
C ASP A 253 -13.81 11.26 15.81
N LEU A 254 -13.96 9.95 16.06
CA LEU A 254 -14.58 9.04 15.12
C LEU A 254 -16.09 9.27 14.96
N ASP A 255 -16.77 9.73 16.03
CA ASP A 255 -18.19 10.05 15.99
C ASP A 255 -18.44 11.33 15.18
N ALA A 256 -17.57 12.33 15.33
CA ALA A 256 -17.62 13.55 14.53
C ALA A 256 -17.33 13.25 13.04
N ALA A 257 -16.35 12.41 12.74
CA ALA A 257 -16.08 11.95 11.38
C ALA A 257 -17.28 11.20 10.78
N ALA A 258 -17.88 10.27 11.54
CA ALA A 258 -19.09 9.56 11.11
C ALA A 258 -20.28 10.50 10.86
N ALA A 259 -20.48 11.51 11.69
CA ALA A 259 -21.52 12.53 11.50
C ALA A 259 -21.28 13.36 10.23
N HIS A 260 -20.02 13.70 9.92
CA HIS A 260 -19.66 14.40 8.68
C HIS A 260 -20.05 13.55 7.46
N PHE A 261 -19.67 12.28 7.42
CA PHE A 261 -19.98 11.37 6.32
C PHE A 261 -21.48 11.15 6.16
N ALA A 262 -22.21 10.97 7.27
CA ALA A 262 -23.66 10.86 7.25
C ALA A 262 -24.33 12.12 6.67
N GLY A 263 -23.79 13.30 6.98
CA GLY A 263 -24.22 14.58 6.40
C GLY A 263 -24.07 14.66 4.88
N HIS A 264 -23.16 13.87 4.30
CA HIS A 264 -22.94 13.72 2.86
C HIS A 264 -23.65 12.48 2.27
N GLY A 265 -24.51 11.82 3.06
CA GLY A 265 -25.25 10.63 2.62
C GLY A 265 -24.39 9.35 2.54
N VAL A 266 -23.25 9.32 3.23
CA VAL A 266 -22.37 8.15 3.32
C VAL A 266 -22.45 7.56 4.71
N GLU A 267 -22.88 6.30 4.82
CA GLU A 267 -22.91 5.57 6.08
C GLU A 267 -21.64 4.75 6.24
N LEU A 268 -20.98 4.87 7.40
CA LEU A 268 -19.82 4.07 7.73
C LEU A 268 -20.25 2.67 8.18
N ALA A 269 -19.51 1.66 7.70
CA ALA A 269 -19.63 0.27 8.12
C ALA A 269 -18.46 -0.12 9.05
N PRO A 270 -18.52 -1.25 9.78
CA PRO A 270 -17.34 -1.78 10.47
C PRO A 270 -16.18 -1.99 9.50
N GLY A 271 -14.98 -1.57 9.90
CA GLY A 271 -13.74 -1.78 9.15
C GLY A 271 -13.12 -3.16 9.38
N ASP A 272 -11.83 -3.29 9.04
CA ASP A 272 -11.09 -4.54 9.20
C ASP A 272 -10.44 -4.68 10.60
N HIS A 273 -10.55 -3.66 11.44
CA HIS A 273 -10.21 -3.71 12.87
C HIS A 273 -11.43 -3.38 13.72
N THR A 274 -11.49 -3.88 14.96
CA THR A 274 -12.67 -3.74 15.82
C THR A 274 -13.02 -2.31 16.22
N ASP A 275 -12.05 -1.41 16.15
CA ASP A 275 -12.16 0.01 16.47
C ASP A 275 -12.09 0.92 15.23
N THR A 276 -12.25 0.36 14.04
CA THR A 276 -12.32 1.13 12.79
C THR A 276 -13.72 1.15 12.20
N LEU A 277 -14.05 2.27 11.58
CA LEU A 277 -15.20 2.43 10.70
C LEU A 277 -14.72 2.70 9.27
N ALA A 278 -15.46 2.24 8.27
CA ALA A 278 -15.05 2.31 6.88
C ALA A 278 -16.11 2.87 5.96
N ILE A 279 -15.70 3.67 4.99
CA ILE A 279 -16.46 3.88 3.77
C ILE A 279 -16.18 2.68 2.85
N MET A 280 -17.22 1.94 2.53
CA MET A 280 -17.10 0.76 1.68
C MET A 280 -16.89 1.15 0.22
N PRO A 281 -16.27 0.28 -0.61
CA PRO A 281 -15.98 0.59 -2.02
C PRO A 281 -17.19 1.04 -2.85
N ALA A 282 -18.38 0.55 -2.53
CA ALA A 282 -19.61 0.93 -3.22
C ALA A 282 -19.94 2.43 -3.07
N ASP A 283 -19.63 2.98 -1.91
CA ASP A 283 -19.91 4.36 -1.53
C ASP A 283 -18.68 5.27 -1.64
N ASN A 284 -17.50 4.70 -1.93
CA ASN A 284 -16.23 5.43 -2.07
C ASN A 284 -15.53 5.19 -3.42
N ARG A 285 -16.27 5.25 -4.50
CA ARG A 285 -15.74 5.17 -5.87
C ARG A 285 -14.85 3.96 -6.15
N GLY A 286 -15.06 2.85 -5.45
CA GLY A 286 -14.38 1.58 -5.68
C GLY A 286 -13.24 1.27 -4.71
N VAL A 287 -12.90 2.17 -3.81
CA VAL A 287 -11.83 1.97 -2.81
C VAL A 287 -12.38 1.99 -1.40
N MET A 288 -11.84 1.14 -0.52
CA MET A 288 -12.17 1.14 0.90
C MET A 288 -11.25 2.11 1.64
N MET A 289 -11.81 3.02 2.41
CA MET A 289 -11.07 3.87 3.34
C MET A 289 -11.61 3.68 4.75
N GLU A 290 -10.71 3.51 5.71
CA GLU A 290 -11.05 3.28 7.10
C GLU A 290 -10.60 4.42 7.97
N PHE A 291 -11.28 4.57 9.09
CA PHE A 291 -11.04 5.63 10.07
C PHE A 291 -10.97 5.00 11.46
N ALA A 292 -9.95 5.35 12.21
CA ALA A 292 -9.76 4.92 13.59
C ALA A 292 -9.54 6.14 14.48
N ALA A 293 -10.02 6.09 15.71
CA ALA A 293 -9.66 7.12 16.69
C ALA A 293 -8.13 7.13 16.91
N GLU A 294 -7.62 8.32 17.25
CA GLU A 294 -6.18 8.51 17.53
C GLU A 294 -5.71 7.71 18.74
#